data_6b2edc15de705f7ea80ce143ab1da55a
#
_entry.id   6b2edc15de705f7ea80ce143ab1da55a
#
_cell.length_a   1.000
_cell.length_b   1.000
_cell.length_c   1.000
_cell.angle_alpha   90.00
_cell.angle_beta   90.00
_cell.angle_gamma   90.00
#
_symmetry.space_group_name_H-M   'P 1'
#
loop_
_entity.id
_entity.type
_entity.pdbx_description
1 polymer ?
#
loop_
_entity_poly.entity_id
_entity_poly.type
_entity_poly.pdbx_seq_one_letter_code
_entity_poly.pdbx_strand_id
1 'polypeptide(L)'
;MSPLSSRRCFVKSCAGLTLLGSVIPRPKTRLRAAAADAPFAPPNAKIQRDRELALSILKPSAKELEHGLRLHAESLVFESYGFAPRAAVDGARFQAIAAEGATDAELSDLREEMSMTRWATYAVERKEFLEAFRCAGVTCIFQNAGEEGSDPLRLMKRLARFTYATDLLREECSKAVRPDDIVAAKAQGRLCLYLTGNGVPLRQLWNNTREELAFIRIFQQLGIRMMHLTYNRRNPIGDGAGEPHDGGLSDFGHAVVEEMNRLGVIVDVAH
;
A
#
# COMPACT_ATOMS: atom_id res chain seq x y z
N MET A 1 48.97 -24.80 -7.63
CA MET A 1 49.03 -23.84 -8.74
C MET A 1 48.05 -24.31 -9.79
N SER A 2 46.88 -23.71 -9.87
CA SER A 2 45.95 -23.90 -10.97
C SER A 2 45.15 -22.57 -11.13
N PRO A 3 44.99 -21.99 -12.28
CA PRO A 3 44.53 -20.65 -12.46
C PRO A 3 42.99 -20.56 -12.53
N LEU A 4 42.48 -19.53 -11.88
CA LEU A 4 41.13 -19.03 -11.93
C LEU A 4 40.68 -18.73 -13.38
N SER A 5 39.68 -19.48 -13.85
CA SER A 5 39.04 -19.16 -15.14
C SER A 5 37.99 -18.05 -14.94
N SER A 6 38.25 -16.96 -15.57
CA SER A 6 37.50 -15.72 -15.61
C SER A 6 36.12 -15.89 -16.27
N ARG A 7 35.05 -15.44 -15.56
CA ARG A 7 33.67 -15.36 -16.07
C ARG A 7 33.43 -14.24 -17.09
N ARG A 8 34.40 -13.91 -17.93
CA ARG A 8 34.32 -12.81 -18.91
C ARG A 8 34.15 -13.22 -20.37
N CYS A 9 33.76 -14.43 -20.69
CA CYS A 9 33.70 -14.94 -22.07
C CYS A 9 32.32 -15.28 -22.61
N PHE A 10 31.20 -14.72 -22.06
CA PHE A 10 29.87 -15.04 -22.60
C PHE A 10 29.14 -13.87 -23.28
N VAL A 11 29.79 -12.76 -23.56
CA VAL A 11 29.16 -11.57 -24.17
C VAL A 11 29.82 -11.14 -25.48
N LYS A 12 30.47 -12.03 -26.20
CA LYS A 12 31.04 -11.70 -27.52
C LYS A 12 30.71 -12.75 -28.59
N SER A 13 29.44 -12.95 -28.89
CA SER A 13 29.03 -13.63 -30.15
C SER A 13 27.54 -13.42 -30.42
N CYS A 14 27.10 -12.19 -30.62
CA CYS A 14 25.86 -11.85 -31.33
C CYS A 14 26.01 -10.45 -31.94
N ALA A 15 26.99 -10.30 -32.84
CA ALA A 15 27.04 -9.17 -33.73
C ALA A 15 26.64 -9.66 -35.13
N GLY A 16 25.48 -9.27 -35.59
CA GLY A 16 25.10 -9.49 -36.97
C GLY A 16 23.64 -9.83 -37.22
N LEU A 17 22.72 -8.96 -36.84
CA LEU A 17 21.42 -8.84 -37.52
C LEU A 17 20.97 -7.38 -37.44
N THR A 18 21.22 -6.67 -38.52
CA THR A 18 20.66 -5.34 -38.78
C THR A 18 19.16 -5.51 -39.05
N LEU A 19 18.33 -5.41 -38.04
CA LEU A 19 16.90 -5.21 -38.19
C LEU A 19 16.63 -3.74 -38.45
N LEU A 20 16.26 -3.44 -39.69
CA LEU A 20 15.62 -2.18 -40.07
C LEU A 20 14.45 -1.91 -39.11
N GLY A 21 14.69 -1.05 -38.17
CA GLY A 21 13.67 -0.59 -37.21
C GLY A 21 12.63 0.24 -37.94
N SER A 22 11.48 -0.36 -38.22
CA SER A 22 10.28 0.39 -38.49
C SER A 22 9.95 1.15 -37.17
N VAL A 23 10.19 2.46 -37.21
CA VAL A 23 9.70 3.39 -36.17
C VAL A 23 8.18 3.33 -36.23
N ILE A 24 7.58 2.47 -35.38
CA ILE A 24 6.15 2.55 -35.12
C ILE A 24 5.94 3.88 -34.37
N PRO A 25 5.26 4.87 -34.96
CA PRO A 25 4.95 6.09 -34.24
C PRO A 25 4.10 5.70 -33.02
N ARG A 26 4.64 5.90 -31.80
CA ARG A 26 3.83 5.83 -30.58
C ARG A 26 2.65 6.77 -30.79
N PRO A 27 1.42 6.30 -30.71
CA PRO A 27 0.29 7.21 -30.74
C PRO A 27 0.51 8.19 -29.58
N LYS A 28 0.64 9.47 -29.91
CA LYS A 28 0.45 10.55 -28.95
C LYS A 28 -1.04 10.49 -28.59
N THR A 29 -1.39 9.55 -27.70
CA THR A 29 -2.68 9.58 -27.06
C THR A 29 -2.67 10.88 -26.27
N ARG A 30 -3.16 11.95 -26.87
CA ARG A 30 -3.63 13.10 -26.10
C ARG A 30 -4.65 12.48 -25.16
N LEU A 31 -4.28 12.37 -23.89
CA LEU A 31 -5.20 12.19 -22.81
C LEU A 31 -6.24 13.27 -23.00
N ARG A 32 -7.36 12.89 -23.59
CA ARG A 32 -8.54 13.71 -23.62
C ARG A 32 -8.93 13.80 -22.15
N ALA A 33 -8.51 14.90 -21.52
CA ALA A 33 -9.09 15.28 -20.25
C ALA A 33 -10.60 15.24 -20.50
N ALA A 34 -11.27 14.21 -19.97
CA ALA A 34 -12.71 14.25 -19.84
C ALA A 34 -12.97 15.58 -19.16
N ALA A 35 -13.85 16.38 -19.74
CA ALA A 35 -14.22 17.69 -19.24
C ALA A 35 -14.47 17.52 -17.74
N ALA A 36 -13.56 18.03 -16.94
CA ALA A 36 -13.67 17.96 -15.51
C ALA A 36 -14.78 18.93 -15.12
N ASP A 37 -15.97 18.42 -14.91
CA ASP A 37 -16.82 18.97 -13.87
C ASP A 37 -15.94 19.14 -12.64
N ALA A 38 -15.88 20.36 -12.07
CA ALA A 38 -14.91 20.79 -11.08
C ALA A 38 -14.35 19.60 -10.27
N PRO A 39 -13.07 19.20 -10.43
CA PRO A 39 -12.58 17.86 -10.07
C PRO A 39 -12.78 17.49 -8.59
N PHE A 40 -13.32 18.40 -7.81
CA PHE A 40 -13.57 18.28 -6.39
C PHE A 40 -14.94 18.85 -5.97
N ALA A 41 -15.95 18.79 -6.83
CA ALA A 41 -17.31 19.10 -6.39
C ALA A 41 -17.72 18.04 -5.34
N PRO A 42 -18.05 18.44 -4.10
CA PRO A 42 -18.37 17.48 -3.05
C PRO A 42 -19.72 16.81 -3.36
N PRO A 43 -19.77 15.46 -3.34
CA PRO A 43 -20.97 14.74 -3.75
C PRO A 43 -22.07 14.73 -2.68
N ASN A 44 -21.77 15.13 -1.45
CA ASN A 44 -22.74 15.16 -0.36
C ASN A 44 -22.53 16.33 0.61
N ALA A 45 -23.58 16.65 1.38
CA ALA A 45 -23.61 17.82 2.27
C ALA A 45 -22.58 17.76 3.41
N LYS A 46 -22.15 16.56 3.83
CA LYS A 46 -21.12 16.43 4.87
C LYS A 46 -19.76 16.84 4.35
N ILE A 47 -19.35 16.30 3.20
CA ILE A 47 -18.08 16.64 2.54
C ILE A 47 -18.05 18.15 2.20
N GLN A 48 -19.17 18.70 1.76
CA GLN A 48 -19.32 20.13 1.49
C GLN A 48 -19.02 20.98 2.74
N ARG A 49 -19.64 20.66 3.87
CA ARG A 49 -19.40 21.38 5.14
C ARG A 49 -17.97 21.28 5.61
N ASP A 50 -17.39 20.09 5.54
CA ASP A 50 -16.00 19.85 5.98
C ASP A 50 -15.02 20.66 5.09
N ARG A 51 -15.31 20.75 3.78
CA ARG A 51 -14.55 21.60 2.86
C ARG A 51 -14.68 23.08 3.19
N GLU A 52 -15.91 23.57 3.42
CA GLU A 52 -16.17 24.95 3.78
C GLU A 52 -15.47 25.33 5.10
N LEU A 53 -15.50 24.43 6.09
CA LEU A 53 -14.76 24.62 7.33
C LEU A 53 -13.25 24.71 7.10
N ALA A 54 -12.68 23.81 6.31
CA ALA A 54 -11.25 23.84 5.98
C ALA A 54 -10.87 25.16 5.26
N LEU A 55 -11.65 25.60 4.30
CA LEU A 55 -11.43 26.86 3.59
C LEU A 55 -11.58 28.08 4.50
N SER A 56 -12.48 28.04 5.49
CA SER A 56 -12.63 29.11 6.48
C SER A 56 -11.42 29.27 7.40
N ILE A 57 -10.69 28.17 7.64
CA ILE A 57 -9.46 28.13 8.42
C ILE A 57 -8.26 28.57 7.59
N LEU A 58 -8.10 27.99 6.40
CA LEU A 58 -6.95 28.20 5.51
C LEU A 58 -6.98 29.58 4.84
N LYS A 59 -8.19 30.12 4.57
CA LYS A 59 -8.43 31.43 3.95
C LYS A 59 -7.58 31.71 2.70
N PRO A 60 -7.52 30.77 1.73
CA PRO A 60 -6.77 31.03 0.49
C PRO A 60 -7.46 32.12 -0.32
N SER A 61 -6.69 32.89 -1.08
CA SER A 61 -7.27 33.71 -2.15
C SER A 61 -7.86 32.83 -3.24
N ALA A 62 -8.76 33.35 -4.05
CA ALA A 62 -9.36 32.59 -5.15
C ALA A 62 -8.30 32.03 -6.12
N LYS A 63 -7.23 32.79 -6.38
CA LYS A 63 -6.13 32.38 -7.25
C LYS A 63 -5.30 31.22 -6.64
N GLU A 64 -5.03 31.28 -5.35
CA GLU A 64 -4.31 30.20 -4.65
C GLU A 64 -5.14 28.92 -4.60
N LEU A 65 -6.44 29.04 -4.32
CA LEU A 65 -7.36 27.91 -4.33
C LEU A 65 -7.41 27.23 -5.69
N GLU A 66 -7.63 28.01 -6.76
CA GLU A 66 -7.66 27.51 -8.14
C GLU A 66 -6.33 26.81 -8.51
N HIS A 67 -5.20 27.47 -8.21
CA HIS A 67 -3.88 26.91 -8.48
C HIS A 67 -3.65 25.62 -7.71
N GLY A 68 -3.96 25.60 -6.41
CA GLY A 68 -3.79 24.43 -5.55
C GLY A 68 -4.63 23.24 -6.01
N LEU A 69 -5.91 23.47 -6.34
CA LEU A 69 -6.80 22.42 -6.86
C LEU A 69 -6.32 21.86 -8.20
N ARG A 70 -5.84 22.72 -9.10
CA ARG A 70 -5.28 22.27 -10.38
C ARG A 70 -4.02 21.44 -10.17
N LEU A 71 -3.07 21.94 -9.38
CA LEU A 71 -1.84 21.20 -9.06
C LEU A 71 -2.14 19.84 -8.44
N HIS A 72 -3.08 19.80 -7.49
CA HIS A 72 -3.51 18.56 -6.86
C HIS A 72 -4.14 17.59 -7.87
N ALA A 73 -4.99 18.05 -8.77
CA ALA A 73 -5.62 17.24 -9.80
C ALA A 73 -4.60 16.65 -10.79
N GLU A 74 -3.57 17.41 -11.15
CA GLU A 74 -2.52 17.01 -12.09
C GLU A 74 -1.46 16.07 -11.44
N SER A 75 -1.32 16.13 -10.11
CA SER A 75 -0.30 15.38 -9.38
C SER A 75 -0.71 13.94 -9.09
N LEU A 76 0.29 13.08 -8.88
CA LEU A 76 0.11 11.82 -8.17
C LEU A 76 0.00 12.11 -6.67
N VAL A 77 -1.17 11.86 -6.09
CA VAL A 77 -1.42 12.16 -4.67
C VAL A 77 -1.37 10.87 -3.86
N PHE A 78 -0.47 10.84 -2.90
CA PHE A 78 -0.24 9.69 -2.03
C PHE A 78 -0.69 9.97 -0.60
N GLU A 79 -1.43 9.03 -0.02
CA GLU A 79 -1.52 8.87 1.42
C GLU A 79 -0.43 7.87 1.82
N SER A 80 0.67 8.37 2.38
CA SER A 80 1.90 7.61 2.55
C SER A 80 1.88 6.59 3.69
N TYR A 81 0.87 6.64 4.56
CA TYR A 81 0.66 5.67 5.62
C TYR A 81 -0.82 5.60 6.01
N GLY A 82 -1.62 5.00 5.14
CA GLY A 82 -3.06 4.95 5.28
C GLY A 82 -3.56 3.72 6.04
N PHE A 83 -4.66 3.93 6.78
CA PHE A 83 -5.45 2.86 7.39
C PHE A 83 -6.81 2.68 6.71
N ALA A 84 -7.11 3.47 5.72
CA ALA A 84 -8.25 3.28 4.82
C ALA A 84 -7.82 2.38 3.63
N PRO A 85 -8.69 1.60 3.04
CA PRO A 85 -10.11 1.58 3.39
C PRO A 85 -10.42 0.73 4.62
N ARG A 86 -11.32 1.23 5.45
CA ARG A 86 -11.93 0.46 6.54
C ARG A 86 -13.42 0.74 6.60
N ALA A 87 -14.21 -0.30 6.88
CA ALA A 87 -15.64 -0.22 7.00
C ALA A 87 -16.11 -0.46 8.44
N ALA A 88 -17.34 -0.10 8.73
CA ALA A 88 -17.98 -0.40 10.00
C ALA A 88 -18.22 -1.90 10.18
N VAL A 89 -18.28 -2.34 11.44
CA VAL A 89 -18.66 -3.71 11.77
C VAL A 89 -20.18 -3.81 11.79
N ASP A 90 -20.72 -4.85 11.19
CA ASP A 90 -22.14 -5.20 11.29
C ASP A 90 -22.41 -5.74 12.70
N GLY A 91 -22.95 -4.88 13.57
CA GLY A 91 -23.22 -5.22 14.97
C GLY A 91 -24.23 -6.35 15.14
N ALA A 92 -25.24 -6.42 14.29
CA ALA A 92 -26.27 -7.46 14.36
C ALA A 92 -25.67 -8.84 14.03
N ARG A 93 -24.90 -8.92 12.93
CA ARG A 93 -24.18 -10.15 12.57
C ARG A 93 -23.17 -10.55 13.63
N PHE A 94 -22.43 -9.57 14.17
CA PHE A 94 -21.46 -9.82 15.23
C PHE A 94 -22.11 -10.43 16.49
N GLN A 95 -23.25 -9.85 16.94
CA GLN A 95 -23.99 -10.36 18.10
C GLN A 95 -24.57 -11.74 17.84
N ALA A 96 -25.09 -12.01 16.64
CA ALA A 96 -25.62 -13.32 16.29
C ALA A 96 -24.56 -14.42 16.42
N ILE A 97 -23.38 -14.19 15.84
CA ILE A 97 -22.25 -15.13 15.90
C ILE A 97 -21.74 -15.31 17.34
N ALA A 98 -21.72 -14.24 18.14
CA ALA A 98 -21.37 -14.33 19.57
C ALA A 98 -22.40 -15.18 20.36
N ALA A 99 -23.70 -15.04 20.05
CA ALA A 99 -24.76 -15.84 20.69
C ALA A 99 -24.71 -17.33 20.29
N GLU A 100 -24.13 -17.66 19.14
CA GLU A 100 -23.85 -19.03 18.71
C GLU A 100 -22.67 -19.67 19.44
N GLY A 101 -21.97 -18.91 20.31
CA GLY A 101 -20.86 -19.41 21.13
C GLY A 101 -19.48 -19.25 20.51
N ALA A 102 -19.31 -18.32 19.57
CA ALA A 102 -18.00 -18.02 19.00
C ALA A 102 -17.02 -17.54 20.06
N THR A 103 -15.77 -17.98 19.94
CA THR A 103 -14.66 -17.56 20.79
C THR A 103 -14.24 -16.11 20.55
N ASP A 104 -13.54 -15.50 21.49
CA ASP A 104 -12.96 -14.15 21.30
C ASP A 104 -12.04 -14.05 20.08
N ALA A 105 -11.31 -15.12 19.77
CA ALA A 105 -10.44 -15.19 18.59
C ALA A 105 -11.27 -15.15 17.28
N GLU A 106 -12.36 -15.91 17.22
CA GLU A 106 -13.27 -15.91 16.05
C GLU A 106 -13.98 -14.57 15.91
N LEU A 107 -14.44 -13.98 17.01
CA LEU A 107 -15.06 -12.65 17.00
C LEU A 107 -14.07 -11.55 16.57
N SER A 108 -12.82 -11.65 17.00
CA SER A 108 -11.76 -10.72 16.58
C SER A 108 -11.48 -10.85 15.09
N ASP A 109 -11.39 -12.07 14.57
CA ASP A 109 -11.17 -12.34 13.13
C ASP A 109 -12.35 -11.86 12.28
N LEU A 110 -13.58 -12.11 12.73
CA LEU A 110 -14.81 -11.62 12.08
C LEU A 110 -14.84 -10.08 12.02
N ARG A 111 -14.47 -9.41 13.10
CA ARG A 111 -14.39 -7.94 13.14
C ARG A 111 -13.37 -7.41 12.15
N GLU A 112 -12.20 -8.01 12.08
CA GLU A 112 -11.17 -7.64 11.10
C GLU A 112 -11.66 -7.87 9.66
N GLU A 113 -12.27 -9.01 9.37
CA GLU A 113 -12.81 -9.30 8.06
C GLU A 113 -13.83 -8.26 7.63
N MET A 114 -14.82 -7.98 8.46
CA MET A 114 -15.84 -6.97 8.17
C MET A 114 -15.19 -5.61 7.91
N SER A 115 -14.30 -5.15 8.79
CA SER A 115 -13.67 -3.84 8.65
C SER A 115 -12.82 -3.71 7.38
N MET A 116 -12.24 -4.80 6.90
CA MET A 116 -11.34 -4.82 5.75
C MET A 116 -12.03 -5.11 4.42
N THR A 117 -13.23 -5.69 4.41
CA THR A 117 -13.87 -6.14 3.17
C THR A 117 -15.20 -5.45 2.87
N ARG A 118 -15.94 -4.93 3.87
CA ARG A 118 -17.27 -4.34 3.65
C ARG A 118 -17.25 -3.13 2.73
N TRP A 119 -16.19 -2.33 2.72
CA TRP A 119 -16.03 -1.23 1.78
C TRP A 119 -16.04 -1.68 0.29
N ALA A 120 -15.80 -2.96 0.03
CA ALA A 120 -15.87 -3.55 -1.32
C ALA A 120 -17.14 -4.39 -1.53
N THR A 121 -17.63 -5.06 -0.48
CA THR A 121 -18.74 -6.02 -0.57
C THR A 121 -20.10 -5.43 -0.26
N TYR A 122 -20.17 -4.29 0.45
CA TYR A 122 -21.43 -3.67 0.87
C TYR A 122 -21.67 -2.38 0.09
N ALA A 123 -22.77 -2.32 -0.67
CA ALA A 123 -23.00 -1.25 -1.65
C ALA A 123 -22.99 0.16 -1.05
N VAL A 124 -23.56 0.34 0.15
CA VAL A 124 -23.61 1.64 0.84
C VAL A 124 -22.21 2.09 1.23
N GLU A 125 -21.45 1.23 1.90
CA GLU A 125 -20.10 1.53 2.37
C GLU A 125 -19.13 1.71 1.21
N ARG A 126 -19.29 0.91 0.12
CA ARG A 126 -18.52 1.09 -1.12
C ARG A 126 -18.76 2.47 -1.74
N LYS A 127 -20.02 2.89 -1.84
CA LYS A 127 -20.35 4.21 -2.37
C LYS A 127 -19.69 5.32 -1.53
N GLU A 128 -19.85 5.27 -0.21
CA GLU A 128 -19.28 6.25 0.71
C GLU A 128 -17.74 6.32 0.61
N PHE A 129 -17.09 5.17 0.59
CA PHE A 129 -15.64 5.07 0.43
C PHE A 129 -15.15 5.70 -0.88
N LEU A 130 -15.75 5.31 -2.02
CA LEU A 130 -15.34 5.81 -3.34
C LEU A 130 -15.62 7.32 -3.48
N GLU A 131 -16.74 7.83 -2.95
CA GLU A 131 -17.04 9.25 -2.93
C GLU A 131 -16.00 10.05 -2.13
N ALA A 132 -15.66 9.57 -0.93
CA ALA A 132 -14.69 10.26 -0.07
C ALA A 132 -13.31 10.37 -0.74
N PHE A 133 -12.79 9.28 -1.31
CA PHE A 133 -11.47 9.30 -1.95
C PHE A 133 -11.45 10.03 -3.29
N ARG A 134 -12.54 10.02 -4.05
CA ARG A 134 -12.66 10.87 -5.25
C ARG A 134 -12.63 12.36 -4.89
N CYS A 135 -13.35 12.74 -3.83
CA CYS A 135 -13.34 14.12 -3.35
C CYS A 135 -12.01 14.56 -2.79
N ALA A 136 -11.30 13.65 -2.14
CA ALA A 136 -9.95 13.90 -1.65
C ALA A 136 -8.90 13.94 -2.77
N GLY A 137 -9.22 13.44 -3.98
CA GLY A 137 -8.29 13.39 -5.11
C GLY A 137 -7.08 12.49 -4.91
N VAL A 138 -7.13 11.55 -3.95
CA VAL A 138 -6.05 10.61 -3.66
C VAL A 138 -5.91 9.61 -4.80
N THR A 139 -4.68 9.41 -5.28
CA THR A 139 -4.35 8.43 -6.31
C THR A 139 -4.01 7.08 -5.69
N CYS A 140 -3.19 7.08 -4.65
CA CYS A 140 -2.67 5.88 -4.04
C CYS A 140 -2.66 5.98 -2.52
N ILE A 141 -3.12 4.93 -1.86
CA ILE A 141 -2.97 4.76 -0.42
C ILE A 141 -1.87 3.72 -0.19
N PHE A 142 -0.84 4.08 0.56
CA PHE A 142 0.11 3.14 1.14
C PHE A 142 -0.59 2.47 2.31
N GLN A 143 -1.36 1.44 1.95
CA GLN A 143 -2.28 0.77 2.87
C GLN A 143 -1.53 -0.11 3.84
N ASN A 144 -1.52 0.29 5.09
CA ASN A 144 -0.99 -0.54 6.16
C ASN A 144 -1.91 -1.76 6.37
N ALA A 145 -1.38 -2.93 6.04
CA ALA A 145 -2.05 -4.20 6.33
C ALA A 145 -2.04 -4.52 7.83
N GLY A 146 -1.26 -3.76 8.62
CA GLY A 146 -1.10 -3.94 10.05
C GLY A 146 -0.15 -5.08 10.38
N GLU A 147 -0.11 -5.43 11.66
CA GLU A 147 0.78 -6.43 12.26
C GLU A 147 2.25 -5.98 12.38
N GLU A 148 2.78 -6.08 13.57
CA GLU A 148 4.16 -5.65 13.89
C GLU A 148 5.22 -6.71 13.56
N GLY A 149 4.87 -7.67 12.69
CA GLY A 149 5.78 -8.77 12.31
C GLY A 149 5.75 -9.97 13.27
N SER A 150 4.98 -9.89 14.36
CA SER A 150 4.89 -10.92 15.39
C SER A 150 3.92 -12.07 15.06
N ASP A 151 2.98 -11.84 14.14
CA ASP A 151 2.01 -12.84 13.68
C ASP A 151 1.91 -12.86 12.14
N PRO A 152 2.81 -13.59 11.47
CA PRO A 152 2.80 -13.71 10.01
C PRO A 152 1.50 -14.30 9.45
N LEU A 153 0.82 -15.19 10.20
CA LEU A 153 -0.45 -15.77 9.77
C LEU A 153 -1.56 -14.72 9.73
N ARG A 154 -1.64 -13.86 10.73
CA ARG A 154 -2.59 -12.75 10.78
C ARG A 154 -2.32 -11.77 9.65
N LEU A 155 -1.07 -11.43 9.40
CA LEU A 155 -0.68 -10.56 8.28
C LEU A 155 -1.09 -11.17 6.93
N MET A 156 -0.90 -12.48 6.75
CA MET A 156 -1.33 -13.18 5.53
C MET A 156 -2.84 -13.09 5.33
N LYS A 157 -3.65 -13.29 6.39
CA LYS A 157 -5.12 -13.12 6.33
C LYS A 157 -5.51 -11.70 5.90
N ARG A 158 -4.86 -10.68 6.44
CA ARG A 158 -5.10 -9.28 6.09
C ARG A 158 -4.76 -8.97 4.64
N LEU A 159 -3.64 -9.48 4.16
CA LEU A 159 -3.24 -9.34 2.75
C LEU A 159 -4.23 -10.03 1.81
N ALA A 160 -4.72 -11.22 2.20
CA ALA A 160 -5.76 -11.92 1.45
C ALA A 160 -7.06 -11.09 1.36
N ARG A 161 -7.49 -10.45 2.46
CA ARG A 161 -8.68 -9.59 2.50
C ARG A 161 -8.52 -8.35 1.60
N PHE A 162 -7.40 -7.66 1.65
CA PHE A 162 -7.14 -6.53 0.76
C PHE A 162 -7.04 -6.95 -0.71
N THR A 163 -6.40 -8.08 -0.99
CA THR A 163 -6.34 -8.63 -2.35
C THR A 163 -7.74 -8.97 -2.87
N TYR A 164 -8.56 -9.67 -2.07
CA TYR A 164 -9.94 -9.97 -2.39
C TYR A 164 -10.77 -8.72 -2.68
N ALA A 165 -10.66 -7.71 -1.82
CA ALA A 165 -11.41 -6.46 -1.97
C ALA A 165 -11.00 -5.71 -3.26
N THR A 166 -9.69 -5.62 -3.56
CA THR A 166 -9.21 -4.97 -4.78
C THR A 166 -9.51 -5.78 -6.05
N ASP A 167 -9.59 -7.10 -5.96
CA ASP A 167 -10.02 -7.94 -7.09
C ASP A 167 -11.50 -7.74 -7.42
N LEU A 168 -12.35 -7.54 -6.40
CA LEU A 168 -13.77 -7.21 -6.59
C LEU A 168 -13.97 -5.83 -7.20
N LEU A 169 -13.16 -4.83 -6.80
CA LEU A 169 -13.29 -3.44 -7.21
C LEU A 169 -12.19 -3.00 -8.20
N ARG A 170 -11.68 -3.91 -9.03
CA ARG A 170 -10.54 -3.65 -9.92
C ARG A 170 -10.72 -2.44 -10.85
N GLU A 171 -11.96 -2.08 -11.17
CA GLU A 171 -12.27 -0.94 -12.03
C GLU A 171 -12.26 0.39 -11.27
N GLU A 172 -12.43 0.38 -9.94
CA GLU A 172 -12.48 1.57 -9.09
C GLU A 172 -11.24 1.71 -8.19
N CYS A 173 -10.77 0.57 -7.63
CA CYS A 173 -9.65 0.51 -6.69
C CYS A 173 -8.82 -0.75 -6.94
N SER A 174 -7.62 -0.59 -7.49
CA SER A 174 -6.72 -1.69 -7.83
C SER A 174 -5.62 -1.88 -6.80
N LYS A 175 -5.01 -3.06 -6.75
CA LYS A 175 -3.76 -3.28 -6.02
C LYS A 175 -2.58 -2.88 -6.91
N ALA A 176 -1.72 -1.98 -6.43
CA ALA A 176 -0.48 -1.61 -7.07
C ALA A 176 0.68 -2.40 -6.46
N VAL A 177 1.54 -2.96 -7.29
CA VAL A 177 2.75 -3.70 -6.90
C VAL A 177 4.02 -3.14 -7.52
N ARG A 178 3.88 -2.18 -8.45
CA ARG A 178 4.95 -1.42 -9.09
C ARG A 178 4.57 0.05 -9.16
N PRO A 179 5.55 0.97 -9.24
CA PRO A 179 5.27 2.39 -9.42
C PRO A 179 4.42 2.68 -10.67
N ASP A 180 4.64 1.96 -11.76
CA ASP A 180 3.87 2.11 -13.01
C ASP A 180 2.38 1.79 -12.84
N ASP A 181 2.02 0.91 -11.91
CA ASP A 181 0.63 0.61 -11.60
C ASP A 181 -0.10 1.84 -11.02
N ILE A 182 0.62 2.66 -10.25
CA ILE A 182 0.09 3.91 -9.67
C ILE A 182 -0.13 4.96 -10.76
N VAL A 183 0.84 5.09 -11.67
CA VAL A 183 0.73 5.99 -12.84
C VAL A 183 -0.46 5.57 -13.71
N ALA A 184 -0.61 4.27 -13.96
CA ALA A 184 -1.72 3.72 -14.72
C ALA A 184 -3.08 3.94 -14.02
N ALA A 185 -3.15 3.77 -12.70
CA ALA A 185 -4.35 4.05 -11.92
C ALA A 185 -4.77 5.51 -12.05
N LYS A 186 -3.84 6.47 -11.92
CA LYS A 186 -4.10 7.89 -12.14
C LYS A 186 -4.64 8.18 -13.54
N ALA A 187 -3.99 7.64 -14.57
CA ALA A 187 -4.40 7.83 -15.96
C ALA A 187 -5.81 7.29 -16.26
N GLN A 188 -6.27 6.31 -15.50
CA GLN A 188 -7.57 5.67 -15.61
C GLN A 188 -8.62 6.23 -14.63
N GLY A 189 -8.26 7.24 -13.83
CA GLY A 189 -9.15 7.83 -12.81
C GLY A 189 -9.52 6.86 -11.69
N ARG A 190 -8.64 5.90 -11.36
CA ARG A 190 -8.83 4.89 -10.31
C ARG A 190 -7.99 5.21 -9.08
N LEU A 191 -8.48 4.79 -7.93
CA LEU A 191 -7.69 4.65 -6.72
C LEU A 191 -6.85 3.37 -6.78
N CYS A 192 -5.69 3.35 -6.12
CA CYS A 192 -4.96 2.10 -5.89
C CYS A 192 -4.45 1.97 -4.46
N LEU A 193 -4.26 0.73 -4.02
CA LEU A 193 -3.64 0.38 -2.75
C LEU A 193 -2.23 -0.16 -3.01
N TYR A 194 -1.25 0.42 -2.34
CA TYR A 194 0.12 -0.05 -2.27
C TYR A 194 0.34 -0.63 -0.89
N LEU A 195 0.39 -1.97 -0.76
CA LEU A 195 0.31 -2.62 0.54
C LEU A 195 1.62 -2.49 1.32
N THR A 196 1.50 -2.17 2.60
CA THR A 196 2.61 -2.00 3.53
C THR A 196 2.42 -2.87 4.77
N GLY A 197 3.51 -3.25 5.41
CA GLY A 197 3.51 -3.96 6.69
C GLY A 197 3.89 -3.04 7.85
N ASN A 198 3.28 -3.24 9.00
CA ASN A 198 3.59 -2.53 10.24
C ASN A 198 4.78 -3.15 11.00
N GLY A 199 5.53 -3.99 10.35
CA GLY A 199 6.72 -4.69 10.81
C GLY A 199 7.26 -5.60 9.73
N VAL A 200 8.44 -6.15 9.94
CA VAL A 200 9.04 -7.15 9.06
C VAL A 200 8.54 -8.53 9.46
N PRO A 201 7.78 -9.22 8.60
CA PRO A 201 7.31 -10.57 8.93
C PRO A 201 8.47 -11.55 8.89
N LEU A 202 8.69 -12.24 10.01
CA LEU A 202 9.72 -13.24 10.20
C LEU A 202 9.09 -14.56 10.59
N ARG A 203 9.77 -15.65 10.34
CA ARG A 203 9.31 -16.99 10.71
C ARG A 203 9.28 -17.20 12.22
N GLN A 204 10.21 -16.56 12.93
CA GLN A 204 10.37 -16.58 14.39
C GLN A 204 10.72 -17.97 14.98
N LEU A 205 11.30 -18.82 14.18
CA LEU A 205 11.85 -20.11 14.65
C LEU A 205 13.34 -20.00 15.01
N TRP A 206 14.02 -18.97 14.50
CA TRP A 206 15.41 -18.62 14.83
C TRP A 206 16.43 -19.77 14.64
N ASN A 207 16.14 -20.67 13.70
CA ASN A 207 17.06 -21.76 13.36
C ASN A 207 18.33 -21.22 12.67
N ASN A 208 18.14 -20.28 11.76
CA ASN A 208 19.22 -19.55 11.10
C ASN A 208 18.68 -18.29 10.42
N THR A 209 19.55 -17.31 10.22
CA THR A 209 19.22 -16.01 9.59
C THR A 209 18.60 -16.15 8.20
N ARG A 210 19.09 -17.08 7.38
CA ARG A 210 18.62 -17.25 6.01
C ARG A 210 17.15 -17.65 5.93
N GLU A 211 16.70 -18.52 6.84
CA GLU A 211 15.29 -18.93 6.90
C GLU A 211 14.39 -17.81 7.36
N GLU A 212 14.83 -16.99 8.31
CA GLU A 212 14.07 -15.82 8.75
C GLU A 212 13.92 -14.79 7.63
N LEU A 213 15.01 -14.43 6.95
CA LEU A 213 15.01 -13.48 5.84
C LEU A 213 14.16 -13.96 4.63
N ALA A 214 14.02 -15.29 4.45
CA ALA A 214 13.21 -15.83 3.37
C ALA A 214 11.71 -15.39 3.46
N PHE A 215 11.21 -15.10 4.67
CA PHE A 215 9.85 -14.63 4.87
C PHE A 215 9.62 -13.23 4.27
N ILE A 216 10.61 -12.35 4.27
CA ILE A 216 10.52 -11.03 3.63
C ILE A 216 10.14 -11.19 2.15
N ARG A 217 10.78 -12.13 1.46
CA ARG A 217 10.48 -12.43 0.06
C ARG A 217 9.06 -12.99 -0.14
N ILE A 218 8.61 -13.88 0.75
CA ILE A 218 7.26 -14.44 0.69
C ILE A 218 6.22 -13.31 0.78
N PHE A 219 6.36 -12.42 1.74
CA PHE A 219 5.43 -11.32 1.93
C PHE A 219 5.54 -10.24 0.84
N GLN A 220 6.74 -10.04 0.29
CA GLN A 220 6.92 -9.22 -0.92
C GLN A 220 6.14 -9.84 -2.11
N GLN A 221 6.16 -11.16 -2.29
CA GLN A 221 5.40 -11.86 -3.32
C GLN A 221 3.88 -11.79 -3.07
N LEU A 222 3.43 -11.75 -1.81
CA LEU A 222 2.04 -11.49 -1.43
C LEU A 222 1.60 -10.05 -1.65
N GLY A 223 2.52 -9.15 -1.99
CA GLY A 223 2.19 -7.78 -2.40
C GLY A 223 2.67 -6.67 -1.47
N ILE A 224 3.34 -6.97 -0.35
CA ILE A 224 3.92 -5.93 0.49
C ILE A 224 5.09 -5.26 -0.22
N ARG A 225 5.15 -3.93 -0.15
CA ARG A 225 6.17 -3.11 -0.79
C ARG A 225 6.91 -2.15 0.13
N MET A 226 6.46 -2.01 1.36
CA MET A 226 7.09 -1.21 2.42
C MET A 226 6.90 -1.90 3.76
N MET A 227 7.92 -1.92 4.62
CA MET A 227 7.87 -2.52 5.95
C MET A 227 8.59 -1.64 6.94
N HIS A 228 8.00 -1.44 8.15
CA HIS A 228 8.68 -0.87 9.30
C HIS A 228 9.75 -1.84 9.81
N LEU A 229 10.88 -1.32 10.25
CA LEU A 229 11.91 -2.15 10.91
C LEU A 229 11.52 -2.47 12.35
N THR A 230 11.06 -1.45 13.07
CA THR A 230 10.69 -1.51 14.48
C THR A 230 9.38 -0.76 14.70
N TYR A 231 8.80 -0.88 15.88
CA TYR A 231 7.68 -0.04 16.32
C TYR A 231 8.05 0.67 17.63
N ASN A 232 7.26 0.56 18.68
CA ASN A 232 7.57 1.25 19.94
C ASN A 232 8.62 0.54 20.79
N ARG A 233 8.75 -0.77 20.65
CA ARG A 233 9.63 -1.60 21.46
C ARG A 233 10.77 -2.19 20.64
N ARG A 234 11.84 -2.55 21.33
CA ARG A 234 12.93 -3.34 20.76
C ARG A 234 12.41 -4.66 20.20
N ASN A 235 12.93 -5.05 19.05
CA ASN A 235 12.75 -6.35 18.45
C ASN A 235 14.12 -6.89 17.96
N PRO A 236 14.20 -8.09 17.37
CA PRO A 236 15.47 -8.62 16.87
C PRO A 236 16.17 -7.78 15.80
N ILE A 237 15.46 -6.86 15.14
CA ILE A 237 16.00 -5.99 14.10
C ILE A 237 16.71 -4.78 14.70
N GLY A 238 16.15 -4.18 15.74
CA GLY A 238 16.70 -2.99 16.37
C GLY A 238 15.80 -2.39 17.43
N ASP A 239 16.13 -1.20 17.86
CA ASP A 239 15.40 -0.46 18.87
C ASP A 239 14.25 0.33 18.26
N GLY A 240 13.14 0.41 19.00
CA GLY A 240 11.94 1.16 18.63
C GLY A 240 11.86 2.50 19.35
N ALA A 241 10.92 3.35 18.92
CA ALA A 241 10.77 4.73 19.38
C ALA A 241 10.54 4.89 20.91
N GLY A 242 10.14 3.84 21.61
CA GLY A 242 9.91 3.86 23.05
C GLY A 242 11.10 3.39 23.88
N GLU A 243 12.23 3.04 23.26
CA GLU A 243 13.41 2.60 24.02
C GLU A 243 14.16 3.82 24.59
N PRO A 244 14.44 3.84 25.90
CA PRO A 244 15.10 4.99 26.53
C PRO A 244 16.59 5.13 26.17
N HIS A 245 17.22 4.05 25.72
CA HIS A 245 18.62 4.00 25.27
C HIS A 245 18.65 3.31 23.91
N ASP A 246 18.72 4.10 22.86
CA ASP A 246 18.72 3.62 21.48
C ASP A 246 20.10 3.04 21.12
N GLY A 247 20.11 1.75 20.76
CA GLY A 247 21.28 1.04 20.25
C GLY A 247 21.30 0.90 18.73
N GLY A 248 20.25 1.37 18.03
CA GLY A 248 20.13 1.28 16.57
C GLY A 248 19.81 -0.13 16.08
N LEU A 249 20.30 -0.47 14.89
CA LEU A 249 20.12 -1.78 14.29
C LEU A 249 21.07 -2.83 14.91
N SER A 250 20.54 -4.03 15.06
CA SER A 250 21.36 -5.21 15.32
C SER A 250 22.06 -5.72 14.04
N ASP A 251 23.00 -6.65 14.17
CA ASP A 251 23.61 -7.33 13.01
C ASP A 251 22.54 -8.02 12.13
N PHE A 252 21.53 -8.61 12.78
CA PHE A 252 20.38 -9.18 12.07
C PHE A 252 19.56 -8.09 11.37
N GLY A 253 19.40 -6.93 12.00
CA GLY A 253 18.71 -5.77 11.41
C GLY A 253 19.40 -5.26 10.14
N HIS A 254 20.74 -5.22 10.13
CA HIS A 254 21.49 -4.91 8.91
C HIS A 254 21.20 -5.90 7.78
N ALA A 255 21.19 -7.21 8.09
CA ALA A 255 20.86 -8.25 7.12
C ALA A 255 19.40 -8.13 6.59
N VAL A 256 18.46 -7.72 7.45
CA VAL A 256 17.07 -7.42 7.05
C VAL A 256 17.02 -6.26 6.05
N VAL A 257 17.72 -5.15 6.33
CA VAL A 257 17.76 -4.00 5.42
C VAL A 257 18.39 -4.37 4.08
N GLU A 258 19.46 -5.14 4.08
CA GLU A 258 20.10 -5.64 2.85
C GLU A 258 19.14 -6.49 2.01
N GLU A 259 18.39 -7.41 2.65
CA GLU A 259 17.41 -8.25 1.96
C GLU A 259 16.23 -7.44 1.44
N MET A 260 15.71 -6.47 2.20
CA MET A 260 14.66 -5.56 1.74
C MET A 260 15.12 -4.77 0.51
N ASN A 261 16.30 -4.20 0.53
CA ASN A 261 16.89 -3.48 -0.60
C ASN A 261 17.07 -4.40 -1.83
N ARG A 262 17.54 -5.63 -1.61
CA ARG A 262 17.70 -6.62 -2.69
C ARG A 262 16.37 -6.99 -3.35
N LEU A 263 15.27 -6.99 -2.58
CA LEU A 263 13.91 -7.31 -3.04
C LEU A 263 13.14 -6.09 -3.57
N GLY A 264 13.67 -4.88 -3.45
CA GLY A 264 12.98 -3.64 -3.81
C GLY A 264 11.80 -3.34 -2.87
N VAL A 265 11.92 -3.68 -1.58
CA VAL A 265 10.97 -3.32 -0.52
C VAL A 265 11.45 -2.03 0.13
N ILE A 266 10.56 -1.04 0.24
CA ILE A 266 10.86 0.24 0.88
C ILE A 266 11.09 -0.02 2.38
N VAL A 267 12.23 0.45 2.87
CA VAL A 267 12.57 0.43 4.31
C VAL A 267 11.90 1.63 4.97
N ASP A 268 10.94 1.38 5.84
CA ASP A 268 10.27 2.41 6.61
C ASP A 268 10.93 2.55 7.98
N VAL A 269 11.44 3.75 8.25
CA VAL A 269 12.17 4.10 9.48
C VAL A 269 11.28 4.82 10.51
N ALA A 270 9.96 4.88 10.29
CA ALA A 270 9.04 5.38 11.29
C ALA A 270 9.15 4.51 12.57
N HIS A 271 8.98 5.12 13.74
CA HIS A 271 9.17 4.48 15.04
C HIS A 271 10.57 3.97 15.31
#